data_130277fbf9bda23e2140b61e23e9a6ff
#
_entry.id   130277fbf9bda23e2140b61e23e9a6ff
#
_cell.length_a   1.000
_cell.length_b   1.000
_cell.length_c   1.000
_cell.angle_alpha   90.00
_cell.angle_beta   90.00
_cell.angle_gamma   90.00
#
_symmetry.space_group_name_H-M   'P 1'
#
loop_
_entity.id
_entity.type
_entity.pdbx_description
1 polymer ?
#
loop_
_entity_poly.entity_id
_entity_poly.type
_entity_poly.pdbx_seq_one_letter_code
_entity_poly.pdbx_strand_id
1 'polypeptide(L)'
;MKEFKAKLKILKVEKLNNSIYGNPCRRLITETEDGKVLIGKTATNAILGYEVSWTWEGDWKVLAFHFTKNGNCIFDRLTNLEVK
;
A
#
# COMPACT_ATOMS: atom_id res chain seq x y z
N MET A 1 12.32 8.70 10.45
CA MET A 1 11.01 8.08 10.28
C MET A 1 11.20 6.58 10.14
N LYS A 2 10.43 5.82 10.87
CA LYS A 2 10.61 4.37 10.88
C LYS A 2 9.79 3.72 9.78
N GLU A 3 10.43 2.87 9.01
CA GLU A 3 9.79 2.09 7.97
C GLU A 3 9.52 0.68 8.47
N PHE A 4 8.37 0.16 8.14
CA PHE A 4 7.97 -1.20 8.46
C PHE A 4 7.83 -2.01 7.18
N LYS A 5 8.00 -3.31 7.30
CA LYS A 5 7.68 -4.26 6.24
C LYS A 5 6.82 -5.36 6.81
N ALA A 6 5.81 -5.74 6.05
CA ALA A 6 4.94 -6.83 6.47
C ALA A 6 4.32 -7.51 5.27
N LYS A 7 4.02 -8.79 5.44
CA LYS A 7 3.25 -9.53 4.47
C LYS A 7 1.78 -9.27 4.72
N LEU A 8 1.12 -8.68 3.75
CA LEU A 8 -0.25 -8.22 3.87
C LEU A 8 -1.10 -8.80 2.76
N LYS A 9 -2.30 -9.24 3.13
CA LYS A 9 -3.27 -9.67 2.14
C LYS A 9 -4.02 -8.44 1.65
N ILE A 10 -4.07 -8.26 0.35
CA ILE A 10 -4.78 -7.12 -0.23
C ILE A 10 -6.26 -7.47 -0.28
N LEU A 11 -7.05 -6.80 0.52
CA LEU A 11 -8.49 -7.02 0.54
C LEU A 11 -9.21 -6.21 -0.52
N LYS A 12 -8.76 -4.97 -0.72
CA LYS A 12 -9.38 -4.09 -1.69
C LYS A 12 -8.39 -3.02 -2.12
N VAL A 13 -8.47 -2.65 -3.39
CA VAL A 13 -7.71 -1.54 -3.96
C VAL A 13 -8.70 -0.50 -4.44
N GLU A 14 -8.63 0.70 -3.87
CA GLU A 14 -9.51 1.79 -4.25
C GLU A 14 -8.72 2.86 -5.00
N LYS A 15 -9.27 3.31 -6.11
CA LYS A 15 -8.67 4.41 -6.85
C LYS A 15 -9.02 5.72 -6.17
N LEU A 16 -8.00 6.53 -5.91
CA LEU A 16 -8.16 7.86 -5.35
C LEU A 16 -7.90 8.90 -6.44
N ASN A 17 -8.26 10.15 -6.15
CA ASN A 17 -7.90 11.24 -7.05
C ASN A 17 -6.39 11.33 -7.14
N ASN A 18 -5.90 11.72 -8.32
CA ASN A 18 -4.48 11.91 -8.51
C ASN A 18 -3.97 13.00 -7.56
N SER A 19 -2.70 12.91 -7.21
CA SER A 19 -2.07 13.94 -6.42
C SER A 19 -2.03 15.26 -7.21
N ILE A 20 -1.66 16.35 -6.52
CA ILE A 20 -1.55 17.65 -7.18
C ILE A 20 -0.50 17.65 -8.30
N TYR A 21 0.40 16.69 -8.29
CA TYR A 21 1.41 16.53 -9.33
C TYR A 21 0.98 15.56 -10.43
N GLY A 22 -0.26 15.11 -10.40
CA GLY A 22 -0.77 14.20 -11.41
C GLY A 22 -0.41 12.74 -11.21
N ASN A 23 0.21 12.39 -10.10
CA ASN A 23 0.58 11.01 -9.83
C ASN A 23 -0.63 10.20 -9.36
N PRO A 24 -0.80 8.98 -9.87
CA PRO A 24 -1.92 8.16 -9.43
C PRO A 24 -1.78 7.74 -7.98
N CYS A 25 -2.90 7.71 -7.29
CA CYS A 25 -2.95 7.29 -5.89
C CYS A 25 -3.97 6.18 -5.71
N ARG A 26 -3.67 5.29 -4.79
CA ARG A 26 -4.57 4.18 -4.45
C ARG A 26 -4.67 4.07 -2.94
N ARG A 27 -5.81 3.63 -2.47
CA ARG A 27 -5.97 3.24 -1.07
C ARG A 27 -5.98 1.72 -1.02
N LEU A 28 -5.17 1.17 -0.14
CA LEU A 28 -5.11 -0.27 0.04
C LEU A 28 -5.76 -0.62 1.37
N ILE A 29 -6.70 -1.53 1.32
CA ILE A 29 -7.28 -2.12 2.52
C ILE A 29 -6.67 -3.50 2.61
N THR A 30 -5.90 -3.73 3.67
CA THR A 30 -5.11 -4.94 3.81
C THR A 30 -5.38 -5.61 5.14
N GLU A 31 -5.02 -6.88 5.20
CA GLU A 31 -5.12 -7.67 6.41
C GLU A 31 -3.78 -8.28 6.73
N THR A 32 -3.37 -8.20 7.98
CA THR A 32 -2.13 -8.80 8.43
C THR A 32 -2.31 -10.30 8.63
N GLU A 33 -1.20 -11.01 8.83
CA GLU A 33 -1.25 -12.45 9.03
C GLU A 33 -1.98 -12.83 10.32
N ASP A 34 -2.03 -11.93 11.29
CA ASP A 34 -2.74 -12.16 12.54
C ASP A 34 -4.18 -11.64 12.53
N GLY A 35 -4.67 -11.24 11.36
CA GLY A 35 -6.08 -10.88 11.19
C GLY A 35 -6.43 -9.43 11.43
N LYS A 36 -5.44 -8.56 11.59
CA LYS A 36 -5.71 -7.13 11.78
C LYS A 36 -5.82 -6.42 10.44
N VAL A 37 -6.69 -5.44 10.38
CA VAL A 37 -6.87 -4.65 9.17
C VAL A 37 -5.96 -3.42 9.22
N LEU A 38 -5.24 -3.21 8.12
CA LEU A 38 -4.38 -2.04 7.96
C LEU A 38 -4.79 -1.32 6.68
N ILE A 39 -5.24 -0.08 6.83
CA ILE A 39 -5.69 0.74 5.70
C ILE A 39 -4.68 1.86 5.50
N GLY A 40 -4.21 2.00 4.27
CA GLY A 40 -3.26 3.05 3.96
C GLY A 40 -3.34 3.47 2.51
N LYS A 41 -2.66 4.55 2.18
CA LYS A 41 -2.58 5.07 0.82
C LYS A 41 -1.24 4.72 0.23
N THR A 42 -1.19 4.58 -1.10
CA THR A 42 0.08 4.48 -1.78
C THR A 42 0.82 5.80 -1.64
N ALA A 43 2.15 5.72 -1.62
CA ALA A 43 2.96 6.92 -1.65
C ALA A 43 2.65 7.72 -2.92
N THR A 44 2.90 9.00 -2.88
CA THR A 44 2.73 9.85 -4.06
C THR A 44 3.72 9.51 -5.17
N ASN A 45 4.50 8.49 -4.97
CA ASN A 45 5.40 7.98 -5.97
C ASN A 45 4.60 7.37 -7.12
N ALA A 46 4.80 7.88 -8.31
CA ALA A 46 4.04 7.45 -9.47
C ALA A 46 4.20 5.97 -9.75
N ILE A 47 5.37 5.42 -9.49
CA ILE A 47 5.63 4.01 -9.79
C ILE A 47 4.69 3.12 -8.99
N LEU A 48 4.61 3.33 -7.68
CA LEU A 48 3.75 2.51 -6.86
C LEU A 48 2.29 2.66 -7.26
N GLY A 49 1.87 3.88 -7.53
CA GLY A 49 0.48 4.13 -7.92
C GLY A 49 0.10 3.43 -9.21
N TYR A 50 1.00 3.35 -10.17
CA TYR A 50 0.74 2.65 -11.42
C TYR A 50 0.77 1.14 -11.27
N GLU A 51 1.62 0.63 -10.40
CA GLU A 51 1.75 -0.81 -10.21
C GLU A 51 0.58 -1.43 -9.46
N VAL A 52 0.00 -0.68 -8.55
CA VAL A 52 -1.07 -1.20 -7.71
C VAL A 52 -2.39 -1.17 -8.48
N SER A 53 -3.04 -2.30 -8.56
CA SER A 53 -4.32 -2.41 -9.25
C SER A 53 -5.23 -3.39 -8.52
N TRP A 54 -6.49 -3.41 -8.92
CA TRP A 54 -7.45 -4.34 -8.33
C TRP A 54 -7.12 -5.80 -8.60
N THR A 55 -6.22 -6.09 -9.54
CA THR A 55 -5.77 -7.47 -9.75
C THR A 55 -4.99 -8.00 -8.54
N TRP A 56 -4.54 -7.11 -7.67
CA TRP A 56 -3.88 -7.50 -6.44
C TRP A 56 -4.86 -8.01 -5.38
N GLU A 57 -6.14 -7.74 -5.54
CA GLU A 57 -7.12 -8.12 -4.52
C GLU A 57 -7.12 -9.62 -4.34
N GLY A 58 -7.03 -10.05 -3.08
CA GLY A 58 -6.94 -11.45 -2.71
C GLY A 58 -5.52 -11.99 -2.59
N ASP A 59 -4.53 -11.25 -3.06
CA ASP A 59 -3.14 -11.70 -3.03
C ASP A 59 -2.42 -11.24 -1.76
N TRP A 60 -1.43 -12.01 -1.36
CA TRP A 60 -0.51 -11.62 -0.32
C TRP A 60 0.68 -10.92 -0.95
N LYS A 61 1.01 -9.75 -0.42
CA LYS A 61 2.15 -8.96 -0.90
C LYS A 61 2.98 -8.52 0.30
N VAL A 62 4.27 -8.44 0.11
CA VAL A 62 5.14 -7.85 1.13
C VAL A 62 5.34 -6.39 0.78
N LEU A 63 4.86 -5.52 1.65
CA LEU A 63 4.86 -4.09 1.43
C LEU A 63 5.63 -3.37 2.52
N ALA A 64 6.30 -2.31 2.13
CA ALA A 64 6.92 -1.38 3.07
C ALA A 64 5.94 -0.24 3.33
N PHE A 65 5.87 0.21 4.55
CA PHE A 65 4.98 1.32 4.89
C PHE A 65 5.53 2.09 6.08
N HIS A 66 5.00 3.30 6.26
CA HIS A 66 5.34 4.11 7.43
C HIS A 66 4.10 4.89 7.85
N PHE A 67 4.15 5.43 9.06
CA PHE A 67 3.06 6.25 9.58
C PHE A 67 3.51 7.71 9.61
N THR A 68 2.62 8.60 9.20
CA THR A 68 2.87 10.03 9.26
C THR A 68 2.69 10.52 10.70
N LYS A 69 3.02 11.78 10.93
CA LYS A 69 2.79 12.40 12.25
C LYS A 69 1.35 12.32 12.70
N ASN A 70 0.43 12.31 11.74
CA ASN A 70 -1.01 12.24 12.05
C ASN A 70 -1.51 10.82 12.22
N GLY A 71 -0.62 9.83 12.12
CA GLY A 71 -1.00 8.44 12.28
C GLY A 71 -1.53 7.79 11.02
N ASN A 72 -1.42 8.45 9.88
CA ASN A 72 -1.85 7.87 8.62
C ASN A 72 -0.82 6.90 8.08
N CYS A 73 -1.28 5.76 7.59
CA CYS A 73 -0.42 4.76 6.98
C CYS A 73 -0.17 5.11 5.52
N ILE A 74 1.09 5.16 5.15
CA ILE A 74 1.50 5.38 3.76
C ILE A 74 2.31 4.17 3.32
N PHE A 75 1.83 3.50 2.28
CA PHE A 75 2.56 2.40 1.70
C PHE A 75 3.66 2.96 0.80
N ASP A 76 4.86 2.53 1.05
CA ASP A 76 6.02 2.98 0.32
C ASP A 76 6.18 2.14 -0.95
N ARG A 77 7.23 2.42 -1.67
CA ARG A 77 7.52 1.71 -2.88
C ARG A 77 7.58 0.21 -2.61
N LEU A 78 7.07 -0.57 -3.56
CA LEU A 78 7.19 -2.02 -3.49
C LEU A 78 8.63 -2.43 -3.33
N THR A 79 8.87 -3.28 -2.37
CA THR A 79 10.16 -3.92 -2.28
C THR A 79 10.18 -5.08 -3.26
N ASN A 80 11.34 -5.36 -3.79
CA ASN A 80 11.48 -6.48 -4.71
C ASN A 80 11.49 -7.77 -3.91
N LEU A 81 10.33 -8.13 -3.42
CA LEU A 81 10.20 -9.32 -2.61
C LEU A 81 9.42 -10.36 -3.34
N GLU A 82 9.89 -11.54 -3.24
CA GLU A 82 9.19 -12.66 -3.78
C GLU A 82 8.12 -13.07 -2.81
N VAL A 83 6.90 -13.09 -3.31
CA VAL A 83 5.78 -13.56 -2.55
C VAL A 83 5.60 -15.02 -2.92
N LYS A 84 5.83 -15.81 -1.97
CA LYS A 84 5.68 -17.25 -2.17
C LYS A 84 4.50 -17.77 -1.42
#